data_ab514f913088acf9402403112688bdb5
#
_entry.id   ab514f913088acf9402403112688bdb5
#
_cell.length_a   1.000
_cell.length_b   1.000
_cell.length_c   1.000
_cell.angle_alpha   90.00
_cell.angle_beta   90.00
_cell.angle_gamma   90.00
#
_symmetry.space_group_name_H-M   'P 1'
#
loop_
_entity.id
_entity.type
_entity.pdbx_description
1 polymer ?
#
loop_
_entity_poly.entity_id
_entity_poly.type
_entity_poly.pdbx_seq_one_letter_code
_entity_poly.pdbx_strand_id
1 'polypeptide(L)'
;MASSSGSRSILRMIIKNFIESVTPRKRRGDFVGRDNFGNKYYEIPPGKFYPSRGKRYPVRWYETKVSDDWEQEIPTEWEAWLRGRRTSAPGIEEIEINARIMEMKKQKGAEVEDQARKERELKTQSKENSETRELQKSKIFSSI
;
A
#
# COMPACT_ATOMS: atom_id res chain seq x y z
N MET A 1 23.57 -60.98 -21.59
CA MET A 1 22.68 -59.83 -21.36
C MET A 1 23.14 -59.13 -20.13
N ALA A 2 23.84 -58.03 -20.28
CA ALA A 2 24.38 -57.25 -19.14
C ALA A 2 23.39 -56.15 -18.80
N SER A 3 22.74 -56.24 -17.63
CA SER A 3 21.89 -55.21 -17.07
C SER A 3 22.75 -54.06 -16.54
N SER A 4 22.77 -52.95 -17.25
CA SER A 4 23.35 -51.70 -16.82
C SER A 4 22.52 -51.17 -15.65
N SER A 5 22.96 -51.44 -14.43
CA SER A 5 22.47 -50.75 -13.22
C SER A 5 22.99 -49.33 -13.25
N GLY A 6 22.14 -48.41 -13.69
CA GLY A 6 22.43 -46.99 -13.64
C GLY A 6 22.70 -46.52 -12.20
N SER A 7 23.96 -46.51 -11.79
CA SER A 7 24.39 -45.90 -10.57
C SER A 7 23.96 -44.43 -10.57
N ARG A 8 22.85 -44.17 -9.89
CA ARG A 8 22.41 -42.77 -9.66
C ARG A 8 23.50 -42.09 -8.87
N SER A 9 24.30 -41.27 -9.52
CA SER A 9 25.42 -40.60 -8.87
C SER A 9 24.88 -39.75 -7.72
N ILE A 10 25.15 -40.18 -6.49
CA ILE A 10 24.81 -39.45 -5.25
C ILE A 10 25.29 -38.03 -5.31
N LEU A 11 26.47 -37.79 -5.90
CA LEU A 11 27.02 -36.47 -6.17
C LEU A 11 26.08 -35.60 -7.01
N ARG A 12 25.49 -36.14 -8.08
CA ARG A 12 24.51 -35.40 -8.89
C ARG A 12 23.27 -35.00 -8.08
N MET A 13 22.81 -35.91 -7.22
CA MET A 13 21.67 -35.62 -6.36
C MET A 13 21.97 -34.54 -5.33
N ILE A 14 23.15 -34.60 -4.71
CA ILE A 14 23.61 -33.58 -3.75
C ILE A 14 23.76 -32.22 -4.43
N ILE A 15 24.40 -32.16 -5.58
CA ILE A 15 24.59 -30.90 -6.35
C ILE A 15 23.24 -30.34 -6.78
N LYS A 16 22.34 -31.18 -7.29
CA LYS A 16 20.98 -30.74 -7.66
C LYS A 16 20.22 -30.17 -6.49
N ASN A 17 20.22 -30.87 -5.35
CA ASN A 17 19.53 -30.39 -4.14
C ASN A 17 20.16 -29.09 -3.60
N PHE A 18 21.49 -28.96 -3.69
CA PHE A 18 22.18 -27.75 -3.30
C PHE A 18 21.80 -26.57 -4.22
N ILE A 19 21.83 -26.74 -5.53
CA ILE A 19 21.42 -25.71 -6.49
C ILE A 19 19.94 -25.35 -6.28
N GLU A 20 19.05 -26.31 -6.09
CA GLU A 20 17.63 -26.05 -5.80
C GLU A 20 17.41 -25.36 -4.46
N SER A 21 18.30 -25.53 -3.49
CA SER A 21 18.24 -24.85 -2.19
C SER A 21 18.74 -23.40 -2.26
N VAL A 22 19.76 -23.14 -3.06
CA VAL A 22 20.37 -21.80 -3.20
C VAL A 22 19.64 -20.95 -4.23
N THR A 23 18.99 -21.57 -5.23
CA THR A 23 18.28 -20.84 -6.25
C THR A 23 16.88 -20.46 -5.75
N PRO A 24 16.56 -19.15 -5.62
CA PRO A 24 15.23 -18.75 -5.21
C PRO A 24 14.21 -19.26 -6.23
N ARG A 25 13.29 -20.11 -5.75
CA ARG A 25 12.21 -20.63 -6.59
C ARG A 25 11.32 -19.46 -6.99
N LYS A 26 11.36 -19.07 -8.24
CA LYS A 26 10.40 -18.10 -8.80
C LYS A 26 8.99 -18.64 -8.56
N ARG A 27 8.20 -17.89 -7.82
CA ARG A 27 6.78 -18.22 -7.60
C ARG A 27 6.08 -18.17 -8.96
N ARG A 28 5.55 -19.30 -9.40
CA ARG A 28 4.78 -19.37 -10.65
C ARG A 28 3.32 -19.11 -10.29
N GLY A 29 2.86 -17.89 -10.53
CA GLY A 29 1.46 -17.50 -10.40
C GLY A 29 0.94 -16.97 -11.71
N ASP A 30 -0.38 -16.92 -11.79
CA ASP A 30 -1.06 -16.32 -12.92
C ASP A 30 -1.04 -14.79 -12.74
N PHE A 31 -0.68 -14.06 -13.79
CA PHE A 31 -0.70 -12.60 -13.78
C PHE A 31 -2.15 -12.11 -13.72
N VAL A 32 -2.45 -11.25 -12.79
CA VAL A 32 -3.82 -10.73 -12.54
C VAL A 32 -3.99 -9.31 -13.05
N GLY A 33 -3.02 -8.44 -12.81
CA GLY A 33 -3.12 -7.06 -13.22
C GLY A 33 -1.92 -6.22 -12.81
N ARG A 34 -2.04 -4.91 -13.13
CA ARG A 34 -1.01 -3.90 -12.88
C ARG A 34 -1.67 -2.64 -12.34
N ASP A 35 -0.97 -1.91 -11.47
CA ASP A 35 -1.41 -0.61 -10.99
C ASP A 35 -0.76 0.56 -11.75
N ASN A 36 -1.14 1.79 -11.38
CA ASN A 36 -0.62 3.02 -11.98
C ASN A 36 0.85 3.29 -11.61
N PHE A 37 1.34 2.71 -10.51
CA PHE A 37 2.74 2.81 -10.09
C PHE A 37 3.65 1.83 -10.83
N GLY A 38 3.06 0.86 -11.53
CA GLY A 38 3.76 -0.13 -12.34
C GLY A 38 4.00 -1.45 -11.63
N ASN A 39 3.45 -1.66 -10.43
CA ASN A 39 3.48 -2.92 -9.73
C ASN A 39 2.66 -3.97 -10.47
N LYS A 40 3.14 -5.21 -10.46
CA LYS A 40 2.50 -6.36 -11.08
C LYS A 40 1.95 -7.29 -10.01
N TYR A 41 0.70 -7.71 -10.15
CA TYR A 41 0.00 -8.54 -9.19
C TYR A 41 -0.22 -9.95 -9.73
N TYR A 42 0.02 -10.94 -8.88
CA TYR A 42 -0.03 -12.35 -9.22
C TYR A 42 -0.85 -13.14 -8.21
N GLU A 43 -1.50 -14.19 -8.69
CA GLU A 43 -2.30 -15.10 -7.87
C GLU A 43 -2.01 -16.54 -8.21
N ILE A 44 -1.96 -17.39 -7.20
CA ILE A 44 -2.04 -18.85 -7.36
C ILE A 44 -3.40 -19.29 -6.81
N PRO A 45 -4.27 -19.85 -7.66
CA PRO A 45 -5.57 -20.34 -7.22
C PRO A 45 -5.46 -21.39 -6.10
N PRO A 46 -6.48 -21.51 -5.26
CA PRO A 46 -6.50 -22.52 -4.20
C PRO A 46 -6.39 -23.92 -4.80
N GLY A 47 -5.61 -24.80 -4.17
CA GLY A 47 -5.38 -26.18 -4.62
C GLY A 47 -4.27 -26.38 -5.66
N LYS A 48 -3.83 -25.33 -6.36
CA LYS A 48 -2.80 -25.48 -7.43
C LYS A 48 -1.38 -25.66 -6.89
N PHE A 49 -1.07 -25.06 -5.73
CA PHE A 49 0.29 -25.06 -5.16
C PHE A 49 0.57 -26.20 -4.19
N TYR A 50 -0.41 -26.60 -3.40
CA TYR A 50 -0.34 -27.71 -2.45
C TYR A 50 -1.61 -28.56 -2.52
N PRO A 51 -1.70 -29.52 -3.46
CA PRO A 51 -2.88 -30.38 -3.59
C PRO A 51 -3.21 -31.16 -2.32
N SER A 52 -2.15 -31.58 -1.58
CA SER A 52 -2.28 -32.39 -0.37
C SER A 52 -2.58 -31.62 0.91
N ARG A 53 -2.40 -30.30 0.94
CA ARG A 53 -2.64 -29.44 2.12
C ARG A 53 -3.85 -28.53 2.01
N GLY A 54 -4.65 -28.63 0.94
CA GLY A 54 -5.96 -28.00 0.81
C GLY A 54 -6.00 -26.55 1.25
N LYS A 55 -5.05 -25.69 0.83
CA LYS A 55 -5.17 -24.26 1.10
C LYS A 55 -6.45 -23.75 0.46
N ARG A 56 -7.42 -23.39 1.31
CA ARG A 56 -8.73 -22.86 0.91
C ARG A 56 -8.64 -21.48 0.27
N TYR A 57 -7.51 -20.77 0.48
CA TYR A 57 -7.33 -19.40 0.05
C TYR A 57 -6.25 -19.30 -1.04
N PRO A 58 -6.41 -18.39 -2.00
CA PRO A 58 -5.40 -18.11 -3.00
C PRO A 58 -4.14 -17.53 -2.35
N VAL A 59 -2.99 -17.79 -2.97
CA VAL A 59 -1.72 -17.15 -2.60
C VAL A 59 -1.53 -15.95 -3.52
N ARG A 60 -1.47 -14.76 -2.96
CA ARG A 60 -1.37 -13.49 -3.67
C ARG A 60 -0.08 -12.77 -3.32
N TRP A 61 0.55 -12.15 -4.30
CA TRP A 61 1.72 -11.30 -4.10
C TRP A 61 1.83 -10.29 -5.23
N TYR A 62 2.71 -9.34 -5.05
CA TYR A 62 3.04 -8.37 -6.08
C TYR A 62 4.55 -8.29 -6.29
N GLU A 63 4.95 -7.78 -7.45
CA GLU A 63 6.32 -7.45 -7.80
C GLU A 63 6.39 -5.96 -8.08
N THR A 64 7.31 -5.29 -7.41
CA THR A 64 7.54 -3.84 -7.57
C THR A 64 8.21 -3.55 -8.91
N LYS A 65 8.03 -2.36 -9.44
CA LYS A 65 8.73 -1.91 -10.65
C LYS A 65 10.23 -1.74 -10.37
N VAL A 66 10.58 -1.26 -9.16
CA VAL A 66 11.95 -1.07 -8.69
C VAL A 66 12.19 -2.08 -7.57
N SER A 67 13.21 -2.93 -7.71
CA SER A 67 13.41 -4.09 -6.82
C SER A 67 13.79 -3.74 -5.38
N ASP A 68 14.25 -2.52 -5.10
CA ASP A 68 14.75 -2.11 -3.78
C ASP A 68 13.93 -1.01 -3.12
N ASP A 69 12.78 -0.65 -3.70
CA ASP A 69 11.89 0.35 -3.13
C ASP A 69 10.87 -0.30 -2.19
N TRP A 70 11.19 -0.30 -0.91
CA TRP A 70 10.33 -0.85 0.16
C TRP A 70 9.25 0.14 0.63
N GLU A 71 9.36 1.44 0.29
CA GLU A 71 8.38 2.49 0.58
C GLU A 71 7.33 2.66 -0.52
N GLN A 72 7.28 1.74 -1.49
CA GLN A 72 6.41 1.88 -2.63
C GLN A 72 4.93 1.90 -2.24
N GLU A 73 4.23 2.93 -2.69
CA GLU A 73 2.79 3.06 -2.49
C GLU A 73 2.02 1.97 -3.25
N ILE A 74 1.10 1.32 -2.54
CA ILE A 74 0.18 0.34 -3.10
C ILE A 74 -1.22 0.94 -3.03
N PRO A 75 -1.98 0.97 -4.15
CA PRO A 75 -3.38 1.38 -4.12
C PRO A 75 -4.19 0.56 -3.11
N THR A 76 -5.08 1.22 -2.37
CA THR A 76 -5.88 0.63 -1.30
C THR A 76 -6.70 -0.58 -1.77
N GLU A 77 -7.16 -0.55 -3.01
CA GLU A 77 -7.91 -1.62 -3.66
C GLU A 77 -7.07 -2.88 -3.84
N TRP A 78 -5.82 -2.70 -4.30
CA TRP A 78 -4.87 -3.79 -4.44
C TRP A 78 -4.40 -4.32 -3.09
N GLU A 79 -4.23 -3.44 -2.10
CA GLU A 79 -3.92 -3.85 -0.73
C GLU A 79 -5.06 -4.70 -0.14
N ALA A 80 -6.31 -4.29 -0.32
CA ALA A 80 -7.48 -5.06 0.11
C ALA A 80 -7.55 -6.43 -0.58
N TRP A 81 -7.19 -6.51 -1.86
CA TRP A 81 -7.13 -7.76 -2.60
C TRP A 81 -5.99 -8.66 -2.12
N LEU A 82 -4.79 -8.14 -1.91
CA LEU A 82 -3.64 -8.88 -1.38
C LEU A 82 -3.93 -9.50 -0.03
N ARG A 83 -4.62 -8.75 0.85
CA ARG A 83 -5.01 -9.21 2.19
C ARG A 83 -6.22 -10.14 2.20
N GLY A 84 -6.80 -10.44 1.04
CA GLY A 84 -7.97 -11.32 0.92
C GLY A 84 -9.28 -10.70 1.40
N ARG A 85 -9.34 -9.37 1.61
CA ARG A 85 -10.57 -8.65 1.99
C ARG A 85 -11.57 -8.57 0.84
N ARG A 86 -11.08 -8.65 -0.40
CA ARG A 86 -11.91 -8.75 -1.61
C ARG A 86 -11.48 -9.97 -2.45
N THR A 87 -12.44 -10.56 -3.11
CA THR A 87 -12.23 -11.78 -3.91
C THR A 87 -11.75 -11.45 -5.31
N SER A 88 -12.37 -10.46 -5.95
CA SER A 88 -12.02 -10.02 -7.32
C SER A 88 -10.90 -8.99 -7.32
N ALA A 89 -10.06 -9.03 -8.35
CA ALA A 89 -9.08 -7.98 -8.59
C ALA A 89 -9.78 -6.64 -8.90
N PRO A 90 -9.20 -5.50 -8.52
CA PRO A 90 -9.75 -4.19 -8.87
C PRO A 90 -9.66 -3.94 -10.37
N GLY A 91 -10.71 -3.34 -10.93
CA GLY A 91 -10.71 -2.86 -12.32
C GLY A 91 -9.91 -1.56 -12.45
N ILE A 92 -9.39 -1.29 -13.64
CA ILE A 92 -8.65 -0.06 -13.93
C ILE A 92 -9.54 1.17 -13.71
N GLU A 93 -10.79 1.12 -14.17
CA GLU A 93 -11.78 2.19 -13.99
C GLU A 93 -12.06 2.48 -12.51
N GLU A 94 -12.16 1.44 -11.68
CA GLU A 94 -12.36 1.57 -10.24
C GLU A 94 -11.20 2.32 -9.57
N ILE A 95 -9.97 1.96 -9.93
CA ILE A 95 -8.76 2.60 -9.40
C ILE A 95 -8.73 4.08 -9.78
N GLU A 96 -9.05 4.41 -11.03
CA GLU A 96 -9.08 5.80 -11.50
C GLU A 96 -10.15 6.64 -10.80
N ILE A 97 -11.36 6.09 -10.64
CA ILE A 97 -12.46 6.77 -9.94
C ILE A 97 -12.07 7.04 -8.48
N ASN A 98 -11.52 6.04 -7.81
CA ASN A 98 -11.12 6.17 -6.41
C ASN A 98 -9.95 7.16 -6.24
N ALA A 99 -9.00 7.16 -7.15
CA ALA A 99 -7.91 8.15 -7.16
C ALA A 99 -8.46 9.58 -7.29
N ARG A 100 -9.42 9.82 -8.19
CA ARG A 100 -10.08 11.13 -8.33
C ARG A 100 -10.86 11.53 -7.08
N ILE A 101 -11.57 10.59 -6.46
CA ILE A 101 -12.31 10.83 -5.21
C ILE A 101 -11.34 11.20 -4.08
N MET A 102 -10.21 10.52 -3.96
CA MET A 102 -9.18 10.82 -2.96
C MET A 102 -8.58 12.20 -3.17
N GLU A 103 -8.28 12.58 -4.41
CA GLU A 103 -7.76 13.90 -4.73
C GLU A 103 -8.77 15.01 -4.39
N MET A 104 -10.05 14.84 -4.75
CA MET A 104 -11.11 15.79 -4.36
C MET A 104 -11.26 15.92 -2.86
N LYS A 105 -11.18 14.81 -2.11
CA LYS A 105 -11.23 14.84 -0.64
C LYS A 105 -10.05 15.59 -0.03
N LYS A 106 -8.85 15.39 -0.58
CA LYS A 106 -7.64 16.07 -0.16
C LYS A 106 -7.75 17.59 -0.37
N GLN A 107 -8.25 18.02 -1.55
CA GLN A 107 -8.47 19.43 -1.84
C GLN A 107 -9.50 20.06 -0.90
N LYS A 108 -10.65 19.41 -0.71
CA LYS A 108 -11.67 19.89 0.24
C LYS A 108 -11.15 19.93 1.69
N GLY A 109 -10.34 18.95 2.08
CA GLY A 109 -9.70 18.94 3.39
C GLY A 109 -8.79 20.15 3.58
N ALA A 110 -7.96 20.47 2.60
CA ALA A 110 -7.08 21.62 2.62
C ALA A 110 -7.87 22.96 2.66
N GLU A 111 -8.96 23.07 1.89
CA GLU A 111 -9.83 24.26 1.94
C GLU A 111 -10.46 24.49 3.31
N VAL A 112 -10.99 23.43 3.93
CA VAL A 112 -11.59 23.48 5.27
C VAL A 112 -10.54 23.85 6.32
N GLU A 113 -9.33 23.31 6.22
CA GLU A 113 -8.25 23.62 7.12
C GLU A 113 -7.80 25.10 7.00
N ASP A 114 -7.70 25.61 5.78
CA ASP A 114 -7.38 27.02 5.52
C ASP A 114 -8.47 27.97 6.04
N GLN A 115 -9.74 27.60 5.88
CA GLN A 115 -10.86 28.38 6.44
C GLN A 115 -10.81 28.39 7.98
N ALA A 116 -10.60 27.23 8.58
CA ALA A 116 -10.48 27.12 10.04
C ALA A 116 -9.28 27.92 10.60
N ARG A 117 -8.16 27.94 9.87
CA ARG A 117 -6.99 28.74 10.23
C ARG A 117 -7.30 30.23 10.19
N LYS A 118 -7.89 30.72 9.10
CA LYS A 118 -8.32 32.14 8.97
C LYS A 118 -9.30 32.55 10.05
N GLU A 119 -10.25 31.70 10.39
CA GLU A 119 -11.21 31.96 11.45
C GLU A 119 -10.55 32.05 12.83
N ARG A 120 -9.58 31.18 13.12
CA ARG A 120 -8.77 31.25 14.36
C ARG A 120 -7.97 32.54 14.43
N GLU A 121 -7.33 32.95 13.35
CA GLU A 121 -6.57 34.18 13.26
C GLU A 121 -7.46 35.42 13.52
N LEU A 122 -8.63 35.48 12.91
CA LEU A 122 -9.61 36.53 13.13
C LEU A 122 -10.10 36.58 14.58
N LYS A 123 -10.38 35.43 15.20
CA LYS A 123 -10.77 35.33 16.60
C LYS A 123 -9.65 35.80 17.54
N THR A 124 -8.41 35.49 17.22
CA THR A 124 -7.25 35.93 18.00
C THR A 124 -7.06 37.45 17.91
N GLN A 125 -7.12 38.02 16.70
CA GLN A 125 -7.03 39.47 16.49
C GLN A 125 -8.16 40.23 17.17
N SER A 126 -9.39 39.69 17.14
CA SER A 126 -10.53 40.36 17.82
C SER A 126 -10.37 40.36 19.34
N LYS A 127 -9.81 39.30 19.93
CA LYS A 127 -9.50 39.29 21.38
C LYS A 127 -8.41 40.28 21.74
N GLU A 128 -7.33 40.31 21.00
CA GLU A 128 -6.21 41.22 21.23
C GLU A 128 -6.64 42.67 21.12
N ASN A 129 -7.47 43.02 20.15
CA ASN A 129 -8.04 44.35 19.99
C ASN A 129 -8.99 44.70 21.14
N SER A 130 -9.75 43.76 21.69
CA SER A 130 -10.62 44.00 22.83
C SER A 130 -9.82 44.26 24.11
N GLU A 131 -8.79 43.46 24.37
CA GLU A 131 -7.89 43.62 25.52
C GLU A 131 -7.12 44.95 25.46
N THR A 132 -6.64 45.34 24.27
CA THR A 132 -5.96 46.62 24.08
C THR A 132 -6.89 47.81 24.38
N ARG A 133 -8.15 47.72 23.95
CA ARG A 133 -9.17 48.77 24.25
C ARG A 133 -9.48 48.85 25.74
N GLU A 134 -9.57 47.75 26.45
CA GLU A 134 -9.78 47.72 27.89
C GLU A 134 -8.59 48.31 28.66
N LEU A 135 -7.37 47.98 28.25
CA LEU A 135 -6.13 48.56 28.83
C LEU A 135 -6.02 50.06 28.59
N GLN A 136 -6.43 50.55 27.42
CA GLN A 136 -6.45 52.00 27.16
C GLN A 136 -7.48 52.72 28.02
N LYS A 137 -8.68 52.18 28.18
CA LYS A 137 -9.71 52.73 29.06
C LYS A 137 -9.23 52.83 30.52
N SER A 138 -8.61 51.76 31.03
CA SER A 138 -8.11 51.75 32.41
C SER A 138 -7.00 52.78 32.64
N LYS A 139 -6.12 53.05 31.68
CA LYS A 139 -5.07 54.09 31.76
C LYS A 139 -5.64 55.48 31.78
N ILE A 140 -6.68 55.75 31.02
CA ILE A 140 -7.36 57.06 31.02
C ILE A 140 -8.03 57.34 32.39
N PHE A 141 -8.67 56.34 32.97
CA PHE A 141 -9.31 56.46 34.30
C PHE A 141 -8.32 56.60 35.44
N SER A 142 -7.10 56.14 35.32
CA SER A 142 -6.05 56.22 36.32
C SER A 142 -5.27 57.57 36.28
N SER A 143 -5.53 58.42 35.28
CA SER A 143 -4.82 59.67 35.04
C SER A 143 -5.65 60.91 35.40
N ILE A 144 -6.87 60.72 35.97
CA ILE A 144 -7.76 61.73 36.51
C ILE A 144 -7.75 61.65 38.03
#